data_f1ee2fd7454a57710519055736115262
#
_entry.id   f1ee2fd7454a57710519055736115262
#
_cell.length_a   1.000
_cell.length_b   1.000
_cell.length_c   1.000
_cell.angle_alpha   90.00
_cell.angle_beta   90.00
_cell.angle_gamma   90.00
#
_symmetry.space_group_name_H-M   'P 1'
#
loop_
_entity.id
_entity.type
_entity.pdbx_description
1 polymer ?
#
loop_
_entity_poly.entity_id
_entity_poly.type
_entity_poly.pdbx_seq_one_letter_code
_entity_poly.pdbx_strand_id
1 'polypeptide(L)'
;MAESLSPSPGAASFWDQRYRDGTDAWELGQPAPPLAVFLQGHSCAPRPPGRVLVPGCGRGHEAALLADLGFSVVGLDFSREAIREARQLHGSRGGRLHWLQADLFDAQALEASGLAPASLHGVMEHTCFCAIEPIQREAYRTTVLRLLKPGGWLLGLFFCHGRPGGPPYGSDPDGLLQEWLAAGCTAEIWEPAQGSVAQRSDEWLGLFRTPTAHHRSAE
;
A
#
# COMPACT_ATOMS: atom_id res chain seq x y z
N MET A 1 36.49 -16.30 8.14
CA MET A 1 35.78 -15.38 7.23
C MET A 1 34.32 -15.44 7.67
N ALA A 2 33.78 -14.34 8.17
CA ALA A 2 32.36 -14.29 8.51
C ALA A 2 31.56 -14.27 7.22
N GLU A 3 30.74 -15.27 6.96
CA GLU A 3 29.73 -15.21 5.90
C GLU A 3 28.81 -14.04 6.21
N SER A 4 28.86 -13.02 5.39
CA SER A 4 27.93 -11.91 5.41
C SER A 4 26.58 -12.49 4.97
N LEU A 5 25.72 -12.79 5.93
CA LEU A 5 24.33 -13.16 5.65
C LEU A 5 23.70 -12.01 4.83
N SER A 6 23.22 -12.34 3.65
CA SER A 6 22.48 -11.39 2.83
C SER A 6 21.28 -10.89 3.63
N PRO A 7 20.98 -9.57 3.62
CA PRO A 7 19.86 -9.05 4.36
C PRO A 7 18.53 -9.69 3.91
N SER A 8 17.61 -9.92 4.87
CA SER A 8 16.29 -10.48 4.58
C SER A 8 15.32 -9.40 4.06
N PRO A 9 14.21 -9.79 3.41
CA PRO A 9 13.15 -8.84 2.97
C PRO A 9 12.56 -7.99 4.10
N GLY A 10 12.63 -8.46 5.35
CA GLY A 10 12.22 -7.68 6.53
C GLY A 10 13.18 -6.55 6.92
N ALA A 11 14.33 -6.43 6.27
CA ALA A 11 15.30 -5.37 6.54
C ALA A 11 15.31 -4.30 5.45
N ALA A 12 15.29 -3.02 5.83
CA ALA A 12 15.35 -1.91 4.87
C ALA A 12 16.57 -1.99 3.94
N SER A 13 17.71 -2.49 4.44
CA SER A 13 18.94 -2.66 3.64
C SER A 13 18.80 -3.61 2.45
N PHE A 14 17.88 -4.60 2.54
CA PHE A 14 17.57 -5.50 1.42
C PHE A 14 16.95 -4.74 0.24
N TRP A 15 16.04 -3.81 0.53
CA TRP A 15 15.38 -2.98 -0.48
C TRP A 15 16.28 -1.86 -0.96
N ASP A 16 17.00 -1.18 -0.05
CA ASP A 16 17.99 -0.17 -0.41
C ASP A 16 19.00 -0.69 -1.44
N GLN A 17 19.45 -1.94 -1.28
CA GLN A 17 20.37 -2.54 -2.23
C GLN A 17 19.75 -2.69 -3.61
N ARG A 18 18.48 -3.14 -3.70
CA ARG A 18 17.76 -3.30 -4.97
C ARG A 18 17.58 -1.98 -5.71
N TYR A 19 17.22 -0.91 -4.99
CA TYR A 19 17.14 0.43 -5.60
C TYR A 19 18.50 0.89 -6.13
N ARG A 20 19.58 0.69 -5.38
CA ARG A 20 20.94 1.05 -5.83
C ARG A 20 21.41 0.26 -7.04
N ASP A 21 21.08 -1.02 -7.09
CA ASP A 21 21.53 -1.93 -8.15
C ASP A 21 20.61 -1.90 -9.38
N GLY A 22 19.46 -1.21 -9.33
CA GLY A 22 18.45 -1.22 -10.38
C GLY A 22 17.85 -2.62 -10.62
N THR A 23 17.76 -3.44 -9.56
CA THR A 23 17.18 -4.80 -9.59
C THR A 23 15.76 -4.82 -9.01
N ASP A 24 15.02 -3.75 -9.18
CA ASP A 24 13.70 -3.46 -8.66
C ASP A 24 12.61 -3.72 -9.72
N ALA A 25 12.48 -4.97 -10.12
CA ALA A 25 11.57 -5.44 -11.18
C ALA A 25 10.08 -5.13 -10.96
N TRP A 26 9.71 -4.60 -9.78
CA TRP A 26 8.36 -4.10 -9.49
C TRP A 26 8.13 -2.68 -10.00
N GLU A 27 9.18 -1.96 -10.36
CA GLU A 27 9.10 -0.57 -10.83
C GLU A 27 8.51 -0.50 -12.23
N LEU A 28 7.48 0.33 -12.40
CA LEU A 28 6.77 0.52 -13.67
C LEU A 28 7.08 1.86 -14.34
N GLY A 29 7.78 2.79 -13.67
CA GLY A 29 8.02 4.15 -14.14
C GLY A 29 6.76 5.02 -14.21
N GLN A 30 5.64 4.51 -13.74
CA GLN A 30 4.33 5.16 -13.74
C GLN A 30 3.41 4.51 -12.71
N PRO A 31 2.28 5.15 -12.33
CA PRO A 31 1.27 4.49 -11.53
C PRO A 31 0.76 3.22 -12.20
N ALA A 32 0.39 2.21 -11.42
CA ALA A 32 -0.19 0.98 -11.94
C ALA A 32 -1.43 1.31 -12.80
N PRO A 33 -1.48 0.88 -14.07
CA PRO A 33 -2.56 1.27 -14.97
C PRO A 33 -3.96 0.95 -14.45
N PRO A 34 -4.24 -0.22 -13.81
CA PRO A 34 -5.57 -0.50 -13.26
C PRO A 34 -6.01 0.52 -12.21
N LEU A 35 -5.10 0.93 -11.29
CA LEU A 35 -5.40 1.93 -10.27
C LEU A 35 -5.63 3.32 -10.87
N ALA A 36 -4.82 3.70 -11.85
CA ALA A 36 -4.96 4.99 -12.52
C ALA A 36 -6.30 5.09 -13.27
N VAL A 37 -6.67 4.08 -14.03
CA VAL A 37 -7.96 4.01 -14.75
C VAL A 37 -9.13 4.03 -13.78
N PHE A 38 -9.06 3.22 -12.72
CA PHE A 38 -10.09 3.18 -11.69
C PHE A 38 -10.32 4.53 -11.01
N LEU A 39 -9.27 5.18 -10.55
CA LEU A 39 -9.36 6.47 -9.85
C LEU A 39 -9.90 7.59 -10.76
N GLN A 40 -9.63 7.55 -12.06
CA GLN A 40 -10.07 8.58 -13.00
C GLN A 40 -11.50 8.39 -13.48
N GLY A 41 -11.98 7.16 -13.61
CA GLY A 41 -13.23 6.87 -14.31
C GLY A 41 -14.30 6.13 -13.55
N HIS A 42 -13.97 5.35 -12.51
CA HIS A 42 -14.96 4.50 -11.86
C HIS A 42 -15.88 5.27 -10.90
N SER A 43 -17.18 4.92 -10.89
CA SER A 43 -18.20 5.60 -10.06
C SER A 43 -17.95 5.43 -8.55
N CYS A 44 -17.45 4.27 -8.12
CA CYS A 44 -17.10 3.99 -6.72
C CYS A 44 -15.70 4.50 -6.32
N ALA A 45 -14.92 5.07 -7.25
CA ALA A 45 -13.59 5.54 -6.92
C ALA A 45 -13.62 6.59 -5.81
N PRO A 46 -12.73 6.49 -4.80
CA PRO A 46 -12.62 7.52 -3.78
C PRO A 46 -12.38 8.89 -4.38
N ARG A 47 -12.96 9.92 -3.78
CA ARG A 47 -12.85 11.31 -4.25
C ARG A 47 -12.19 12.19 -3.18
N PRO A 48 -11.38 13.19 -3.60
CA PRO A 48 -10.86 14.20 -2.68
C PRO A 48 -12.02 15.09 -2.15
N PRO A 49 -11.82 15.80 -1.03
CA PRO A 49 -10.59 15.80 -0.25
C PRO A 49 -10.48 14.60 0.68
N GLY A 50 -9.24 14.30 1.11
CA GLY A 50 -8.98 13.27 2.10
C GLY A 50 -7.48 13.09 2.34
N ARG A 51 -7.12 12.56 3.50
CA ARG A 51 -5.73 12.17 3.81
C ARG A 51 -5.55 10.70 3.54
N VAL A 52 -4.56 10.35 2.72
CA VAL A 52 -4.32 9.00 2.21
C VAL A 52 -2.90 8.57 2.53
N LEU A 53 -2.72 7.31 2.92
CA LEU A 53 -1.41 6.67 3.05
C LEU A 53 -1.17 5.75 1.85
N VAL A 54 0.05 5.78 1.33
CA VAL A 54 0.57 4.78 0.38
C VAL A 54 1.72 4.07 1.08
N PRO A 55 1.49 2.89 1.71
CA PRO A 55 2.54 2.13 2.37
C PRO A 55 3.44 1.43 1.34
N GLY A 56 4.74 1.30 1.65
CA GLY A 56 5.73 0.73 0.72
C GLY A 56 5.71 1.47 -0.61
N CYS A 57 5.67 2.81 -0.56
CA CYS A 57 5.38 3.64 -1.74
C CYS A 57 6.46 3.58 -2.83
N GLY A 58 7.62 3.00 -2.55
CA GLY A 58 8.72 2.92 -3.51
C GLY A 58 9.09 4.31 -4.06
N ARG A 59 9.16 4.41 -5.39
CA ARG A 59 9.39 5.70 -6.10
C ARG A 59 8.17 6.63 -6.09
N GLY A 60 7.03 6.22 -5.54
CA GLY A 60 5.92 7.11 -5.21
C GLY A 60 4.99 7.50 -6.35
N HIS A 61 4.92 6.72 -7.41
CA HIS A 61 4.07 7.03 -8.57
C HIS A 61 2.58 7.09 -8.20
N GLU A 62 2.08 6.14 -7.41
CA GLU A 62 0.71 6.13 -6.90
C GLU A 62 0.44 7.30 -5.95
N ALA A 63 1.41 7.61 -5.09
CA ALA A 63 1.29 8.73 -4.17
C ALA A 63 1.21 10.07 -4.92
N ALA A 64 2.00 10.22 -5.98
CA ALA A 64 1.94 11.40 -6.85
C ALA A 64 0.61 11.50 -7.59
N LEU A 65 0.11 10.39 -8.14
CA LEU A 65 -1.21 10.34 -8.79
C LEU A 65 -2.33 10.82 -7.85
N LEU A 66 -2.37 10.31 -6.62
CA LEU A 66 -3.36 10.72 -5.63
C LEU A 66 -3.25 12.22 -5.27
N ALA A 67 -2.03 12.73 -5.13
CA ALA A 67 -1.80 14.15 -4.86
C ALA A 67 -2.26 15.05 -6.02
N ASP A 68 -2.02 14.61 -7.27
CA ASP A 68 -2.48 15.32 -8.47
C ASP A 68 -4.02 15.29 -8.60
N LEU A 69 -4.68 14.23 -8.10
CA LEU A 69 -6.14 14.16 -7.98
C LEU A 69 -6.71 15.05 -6.86
N GLY A 70 -5.88 15.59 -5.95
CA GLY A 70 -6.30 16.53 -4.92
C GLY A 70 -6.34 15.96 -3.50
N PHE A 71 -5.86 14.76 -3.26
CA PHE A 71 -5.72 14.21 -1.91
C PHE A 71 -4.50 14.80 -1.17
N SER A 72 -4.53 14.81 0.15
CA SER A 72 -3.34 14.98 1.00
C SER A 72 -2.72 13.61 1.23
N VAL A 73 -1.51 13.38 0.75
CA VAL A 73 -0.91 12.04 0.67
C VAL A 73 0.34 11.92 1.51
N VAL A 74 0.48 10.81 2.22
CA VAL A 74 1.72 10.37 2.84
C VAL A 74 2.22 9.15 2.07
N GLY A 75 3.33 9.29 1.36
CA GLY A 75 4.09 8.16 0.82
C GLY A 75 5.05 7.66 1.89
N LEU A 76 4.85 6.44 2.35
CA LEU A 76 5.65 5.81 3.39
C LEU A 76 6.45 4.64 2.83
N ASP A 77 7.74 4.63 3.11
CA ASP A 77 8.60 3.48 2.85
C ASP A 77 9.69 3.40 3.93
N PHE A 78 10.12 2.21 4.31
CA PHE A 78 11.21 2.07 5.25
C PHE A 78 12.59 2.14 4.56
N SER A 79 12.65 1.94 3.23
CA SER A 79 13.83 2.13 2.42
C SER A 79 14.17 3.62 2.29
N ARG A 80 15.40 3.96 2.69
CA ARG A 80 15.94 5.31 2.52
C ARG A 80 16.08 5.68 1.05
N GLU A 81 16.51 4.73 0.23
CA GLU A 81 16.73 4.95 -1.20
C GLU A 81 15.40 5.20 -1.93
N ALA A 82 14.35 4.41 -1.62
CA ALA A 82 13.01 4.64 -2.15
C ALA A 82 12.54 6.07 -1.87
N ILE A 83 12.58 6.50 -0.62
CA ILE A 83 12.15 7.84 -0.22
C ILE A 83 13.01 8.94 -0.86
N ARG A 84 14.32 8.71 -1.00
CA ARG A 84 15.21 9.65 -1.70
C ARG A 84 14.78 9.84 -3.15
N GLU A 85 14.54 8.75 -3.86
CA GLU A 85 14.14 8.77 -5.27
C GLU A 85 12.73 9.34 -5.46
N ALA A 86 11.77 8.96 -4.61
CA ALA A 86 10.43 9.53 -4.61
C ALA A 86 10.42 11.05 -4.48
N ARG A 87 11.22 11.60 -3.56
CA ARG A 87 11.39 13.05 -3.40
C ARG A 87 11.98 13.73 -4.63
N GLN A 88 12.95 13.09 -5.28
CA GLN A 88 13.58 13.61 -6.49
C GLN A 88 12.63 13.64 -7.68
N LEU A 89 11.83 12.56 -7.85
CA LEU A 89 10.92 12.40 -8.96
C LEU A 89 9.67 13.30 -8.84
N HIS A 90 9.11 13.43 -7.65
CA HIS A 90 7.78 14.00 -7.50
C HIS A 90 7.70 15.27 -6.65
N GLY A 91 8.71 15.56 -5.82
CA GLY A 91 8.70 16.72 -4.92
C GLY A 91 7.55 16.66 -3.91
N SER A 92 6.97 17.81 -3.58
CA SER A 92 5.88 17.93 -2.60
C SER A 92 4.49 18.15 -3.21
N ARG A 93 4.38 18.24 -4.52
CA ARG A 93 3.11 18.51 -5.24
C ARG A 93 2.30 19.66 -4.62
N GLY A 94 2.97 20.79 -4.39
CA GLY A 94 2.31 21.96 -3.79
C GLY A 94 1.92 21.77 -2.32
N GLY A 95 2.66 20.95 -1.58
CA GLY A 95 2.42 20.64 -0.16
C GLY A 95 1.39 19.54 0.10
N ARG A 96 0.83 18.92 -0.95
CA ARG A 96 -0.11 17.81 -0.78
C ARG A 96 0.56 16.46 -0.59
N LEU A 97 1.85 16.32 -0.96
CA LEU A 97 2.58 15.06 -0.92
C LEU A 97 3.72 15.15 0.08
N HIS A 98 3.66 14.28 1.09
CA HIS A 98 4.66 14.15 2.14
C HIS A 98 5.32 12.78 2.08
N TRP A 99 6.64 12.74 2.17
CA TRP A 99 7.43 11.52 2.14
C TRP A 99 7.93 11.19 3.54
N LEU A 100 7.58 10.01 4.02
CA LEU A 100 7.94 9.52 5.35
C LEU A 100 8.79 8.26 5.24
N GLN A 101 10.03 8.34 5.74
CA GLN A 101 10.84 7.15 5.95
C GLN A 101 10.54 6.58 7.33
N ALA A 102 9.78 5.48 7.39
CA ALA A 102 9.44 4.78 8.62
C ALA A 102 9.04 3.34 8.33
N ASP A 103 9.13 2.49 9.35
CA ASP A 103 8.55 1.15 9.32
C ASP A 103 7.03 1.24 9.57
N LEU A 104 6.25 0.62 8.70
CA LEU A 104 4.79 0.54 8.82
C LEU A 104 4.35 -0.15 10.14
N PHE A 105 5.20 -1.01 10.68
CA PHE A 105 4.92 -1.75 11.90
C PHE A 105 5.37 -1.04 13.18
N ASP A 106 6.09 0.07 13.08
CA ASP A 106 6.45 0.91 14.24
C ASP A 106 5.34 1.92 14.54
N ALA A 107 4.37 1.49 15.36
CA ALA A 107 3.23 2.32 15.75
C ALA A 107 3.65 3.65 16.40
N GLN A 108 4.72 3.66 17.19
CA GLN A 108 5.20 4.85 17.89
C GLN A 108 5.80 5.86 16.90
N ALA A 109 6.62 5.40 15.96
CA ALA A 109 7.19 6.24 14.92
C ALA A 109 6.09 6.83 14.00
N LEU A 110 5.07 6.03 13.66
CA LEU A 110 3.93 6.49 12.87
C LEU A 110 3.17 7.62 13.60
N GLU A 111 2.83 7.43 14.88
CA GLU A 111 2.14 8.44 15.69
C GLU A 111 2.96 9.72 15.86
N ALA A 112 4.24 9.61 16.13
CA ALA A 112 5.16 10.76 16.20
C ALA A 112 5.25 11.53 14.87
N SER A 113 4.99 10.85 13.75
CA SER A 113 4.93 11.45 12.41
C SER A 113 3.52 11.93 12.01
N GLY A 114 2.56 11.90 12.94
CA GLY A 114 1.19 12.35 12.72
C GLY A 114 0.26 11.33 12.06
N LEU A 115 0.67 10.06 11.98
CA LEU A 115 -0.17 8.94 11.54
C LEU A 115 -0.81 8.25 12.77
N ALA A 116 -1.65 8.99 13.47
CA ALA A 116 -2.38 8.50 14.65
C ALA A 116 -3.55 7.57 14.24
N PRO A 117 -4.11 6.79 15.20
CA PRO A 117 -5.32 6.01 14.97
C PRO A 117 -6.45 6.87 14.40
N ALA A 118 -7.22 6.32 13.47
CA ALA A 118 -8.36 6.97 12.81
C ALA A 118 -8.02 8.35 12.19
N SER A 119 -6.80 8.54 11.70
CA SER A 119 -6.36 9.80 11.09
C SER A 119 -6.49 9.83 9.57
N LEU A 120 -6.63 8.67 8.93
CA LEU A 120 -6.67 8.53 7.47
C LEU A 120 -8.08 8.33 6.92
N HIS A 121 -8.36 8.92 5.78
CA HIS A 121 -9.57 8.66 4.99
C HIS A 121 -9.41 7.44 4.10
N GLY A 122 -8.18 7.15 3.68
CA GLY A 122 -7.88 6.02 2.82
C GLY A 122 -6.45 5.52 2.91
N VAL A 123 -6.29 4.29 2.45
CA VAL A 123 -5.00 3.66 2.17
C VAL A 123 -5.03 3.16 0.74
N MET A 124 -3.95 3.36 0.00
CA MET A 124 -3.78 2.80 -1.34
C MET A 124 -2.63 1.81 -1.33
N GLU A 125 -2.94 0.57 -1.65
CA GLU A 125 -2.04 -0.56 -1.68
C GLU A 125 -1.60 -0.89 -3.11
N HIS A 126 -0.31 -0.92 -3.34
CA HIS A 126 0.28 -1.52 -4.54
C HIS A 126 1.66 -2.04 -4.21
N THR A 127 1.87 -3.34 -4.37
CA THR A 127 3.17 -4.05 -4.21
C THR A 127 3.77 -4.10 -2.80
N CYS A 128 3.20 -3.44 -1.81
CA CYS A 128 3.63 -3.54 -0.43
C CYS A 128 3.20 -4.87 0.21
N PHE A 129 1.93 -5.24 0.10
CA PHE A 129 1.38 -6.46 0.72
C PHE A 129 2.05 -7.73 0.23
N CYS A 130 2.36 -7.84 -1.06
CA CYS A 130 3.08 -8.99 -1.61
C CYS A 130 4.58 -8.98 -1.29
N ALA A 131 5.13 -7.86 -0.83
CA ALA A 131 6.53 -7.75 -0.38
C ALA A 131 6.71 -8.16 1.09
N ILE A 132 5.62 -8.16 1.87
CA ILE A 132 5.60 -8.51 3.30
C ILE A 132 5.53 -10.03 3.47
N GLU A 133 6.36 -10.58 4.36
CA GLU A 133 6.31 -11.99 4.69
C GLU A 133 4.90 -12.40 5.17
N PRO A 134 4.37 -13.56 4.76
CA PRO A 134 3.02 -13.98 5.10
C PRO A 134 2.69 -13.94 6.59
N ILE A 135 3.67 -14.22 7.45
CA ILE A 135 3.50 -14.16 8.91
C ILE A 135 3.21 -12.74 9.43
N GLN A 136 3.55 -11.70 8.69
CA GLN A 136 3.34 -10.29 9.07
C GLN A 136 2.05 -9.69 8.49
N ARG A 137 1.31 -10.41 7.65
CA ARG A 137 0.12 -9.89 6.95
C ARG A 137 -1.03 -9.53 7.87
N GLU A 138 -1.17 -10.24 9.00
CA GLU A 138 -2.13 -9.87 10.05
C GLU A 138 -1.77 -8.54 10.70
N ALA A 139 -0.49 -8.33 11.00
CA ALA A 139 0.01 -7.06 11.52
C ALA A 139 -0.21 -5.92 10.52
N TYR A 140 -0.04 -6.18 9.22
CA TYR A 140 -0.35 -5.20 8.15
C TYR A 140 -1.83 -4.80 8.20
N ARG A 141 -2.77 -5.76 8.18
CA ARG A 141 -4.21 -5.48 8.26
C ARG A 141 -4.56 -4.69 9.53
N THR A 142 -4.05 -5.12 10.67
CA THR A 142 -4.26 -4.44 11.95
C THR A 142 -3.78 -2.99 11.90
N THR A 143 -2.60 -2.74 11.36
CA THR A 143 -2.04 -1.38 11.24
C THR A 143 -2.89 -0.52 10.31
N VAL A 144 -3.25 -1.03 9.12
CA VAL A 144 -4.09 -0.31 8.14
C VAL A 144 -5.44 0.05 8.76
N LEU A 145 -6.12 -0.91 9.40
CA LEU A 145 -7.43 -0.69 10.02
C LEU A 145 -7.37 0.27 11.21
N ARG A 146 -6.30 0.23 12.00
CA ARG A 146 -6.08 1.19 13.10
C ARG A 146 -5.94 2.62 12.58
N LEU A 147 -5.27 2.82 11.47
CA LEU A 147 -5.02 4.15 10.90
C LEU A 147 -6.26 4.73 10.19
N LEU A 148 -7.12 3.88 9.64
CA LEU A 148 -8.31 4.31 8.92
C LEU A 148 -9.41 4.82 9.87
N LYS A 149 -10.06 5.87 9.46
CA LYS A 149 -11.30 6.36 10.08
C LYS A 149 -12.43 5.35 9.90
N PRO A 150 -13.46 5.37 10.77
CA PRO A 150 -14.71 4.68 10.46
C PRO A 150 -15.27 5.12 9.10
N GLY A 151 -15.64 4.15 8.25
CA GLY A 151 -16.04 4.38 6.85
C GLY A 151 -14.87 4.72 5.90
N GLY A 152 -13.65 4.67 6.39
CA GLY A 152 -12.45 4.84 5.56
C GLY A 152 -12.30 3.71 4.52
N TRP A 153 -11.47 3.92 3.53
CA TRP A 153 -11.31 2.99 2.41
C TRP A 153 -9.88 2.45 2.29
N LEU A 154 -9.80 1.21 1.83
CA LEU A 154 -8.58 0.60 1.29
C LEU A 154 -8.82 0.29 -0.18
N LEU A 155 -8.10 0.96 -1.07
CA LEU A 155 -8.02 0.62 -2.49
C LEU A 155 -6.71 -0.09 -2.73
N GLY A 156 -6.76 -1.31 -3.26
CA GLY A 156 -5.55 -2.12 -3.47
C GLY A 156 -5.54 -2.83 -4.80
N LEU A 157 -4.32 -3.04 -5.30
CA LEU A 157 -4.04 -3.93 -6.41
C LEU A 157 -3.18 -5.07 -5.85
N PHE A 158 -3.85 -6.19 -5.55
CA PHE A 158 -3.25 -7.32 -4.86
C PHE A 158 -2.73 -8.37 -5.83
N PHE A 159 -1.48 -8.75 -5.69
CA PHE A 159 -0.85 -9.74 -6.57
C PHE A 159 -1.13 -11.17 -6.07
N CYS A 160 -2.16 -11.79 -6.65
CA CYS A 160 -2.67 -13.10 -6.25
C CYS A 160 -2.14 -14.22 -7.15
N HIS A 161 -0.92 -14.66 -6.94
CA HIS A 161 -0.29 -15.73 -7.71
C HIS A 161 0.00 -16.96 -6.85
N GLY A 162 0.06 -18.14 -7.46
CA GLY A 162 0.35 -19.42 -6.80
C GLY A 162 1.83 -19.83 -6.80
N ARG A 163 2.75 -18.96 -7.21
CA ARG A 163 4.20 -19.30 -7.27
C ARG A 163 4.77 -19.40 -5.86
N PRO A 164 5.62 -20.40 -5.56
CA PRO A 164 6.25 -20.54 -4.25
C PRO A 164 7.34 -19.48 -4.03
N GLY A 165 7.61 -19.18 -2.76
CA GLY A 165 8.65 -18.23 -2.35
C GLY A 165 8.20 -16.77 -2.42
N GLY A 166 9.16 -15.87 -2.36
CA GLY A 166 8.95 -14.42 -2.38
C GLY A 166 10.15 -13.65 -1.84
N PRO A 167 10.12 -12.30 -1.84
CA PRO A 167 9.10 -11.45 -2.47
C PRO A 167 9.15 -11.45 -4.00
N PRO A 168 8.03 -11.27 -4.71
CA PRO A 168 6.67 -11.12 -4.16
C PRO A 168 6.12 -12.46 -3.64
N TYR A 169 5.44 -12.42 -2.49
CA TYR A 169 4.73 -13.56 -1.92
C TYR A 169 3.31 -13.63 -2.48
N GLY A 170 2.91 -14.80 -2.95
CA GLY A 170 1.56 -15.01 -3.49
C GLY A 170 0.46 -14.94 -2.43
N SER A 171 -0.77 -14.75 -2.90
CA SER A 171 -2.00 -14.81 -2.10
C SER A 171 -3.05 -15.60 -2.86
N ASP A 172 -3.89 -16.32 -2.11
CA ASP A 172 -5.14 -16.84 -2.65
C ASP A 172 -6.20 -15.73 -2.61
N PRO A 173 -6.85 -15.38 -3.74
CA PRO A 173 -7.78 -14.27 -3.77
C PRO A 173 -9.02 -14.49 -2.88
N ASP A 174 -9.54 -15.70 -2.81
CA ASP A 174 -10.72 -15.98 -1.98
C ASP A 174 -10.36 -15.90 -0.49
N GLY A 175 -9.22 -16.48 -0.09
CA GLY A 175 -8.72 -16.39 1.27
C GLY A 175 -8.45 -14.94 1.67
N LEU A 176 -7.82 -14.16 0.81
CA LEU A 176 -7.54 -12.74 1.09
C LEU A 176 -8.83 -11.91 1.25
N LEU A 177 -9.84 -12.16 0.42
CA LEU A 177 -11.15 -11.53 0.59
C LEU A 177 -11.74 -11.85 1.97
N GLN A 178 -11.75 -13.15 2.34
CA GLN A 178 -12.31 -13.59 3.64
C GLN A 178 -11.56 -12.96 4.82
N GLU A 179 -10.25 -12.77 4.73
CA GLU A 179 -9.45 -12.12 5.77
C GLU A 179 -9.87 -10.65 6.00
N TRP A 180 -10.15 -9.89 4.93
CA TRP A 180 -10.65 -8.51 5.06
C TRP A 180 -12.09 -8.46 5.58
N LEU A 181 -12.97 -9.38 5.13
CA LEU A 181 -14.35 -9.48 5.62
C LEU A 181 -14.38 -9.86 7.10
N ALA A 182 -13.57 -10.84 7.52
CA ALA A 182 -13.45 -11.24 8.92
C ALA A 182 -12.91 -10.12 9.83
N ALA A 183 -12.11 -9.21 9.28
CA ALA A 183 -11.64 -8.02 9.97
C ALA A 183 -12.70 -6.89 10.03
N GLY A 184 -13.94 -7.16 9.58
CA GLY A 184 -15.08 -6.26 9.66
C GLY A 184 -15.22 -5.28 8.49
N CYS A 185 -14.43 -5.43 7.44
CA CYS A 185 -14.58 -4.63 6.23
C CYS A 185 -15.75 -5.11 5.37
N THR A 186 -16.27 -4.22 4.53
CA THR A 186 -17.13 -4.59 3.40
C THR A 186 -16.35 -4.42 2.11
N ALA A 187 -16.47 -5.37 1.18
CA ALA A 187 -15.89 -5.28 -0.15
C ALA A 187 -16.89 -4.60 -1.09
N GLU A 188 -16.55 -3.41 -1.58
CA GLU A 188 -17.32 -2.72 -2.63
C GLU A 188 -16.91 -3.23 -4.02
N ILE A 189 -15.64 -3.63 -4.16
CA ILE A 189 -15.06 -4.23 -5.38
C ILE A 189 -14.08 -5.30 -4.93
N TRP A 190 -14.14 -6.44 -5.60
CA TRP A 190 -13.15 -7.51 -5.53
C TRP A 190 -13.20 -8.33 -6.80
N GLU A 191 -12.32 -8.05 -7.74
CA GLU A 191 -12.34 -8.65 -9.08
C GLU A 191 -10.94 -8.74 -9.68
N PRO A 192 -10.69 -9.64 -10.64
CA PRO A 192 -9.45 -9.64 -11.43
C PRO A 192 -9.23 -8.28 -12.09
N ALA A 193 -8.03 -7.73 -11.89
CA ALA A 193 -7.71 -6.42 -12.42
C ALA A 193 -7.60 -6.44 -13.95
N GLN A 194 -8.16 -5.41 -14.59
CA GLN A 194 -8.04 -5.24 -16.04
C GLN A 194 -6.91 -4.26 -16.37
N GLY A 195 -6.08 -4.61 -17.36
CA GLY A 195 -5.01 -3.73 -17.81
C GLY A 195 -3.72 -3.77 -16.99
N SER A 196 -3.56 -4.78 -16.14
CA SER A 196 -2.27 -5.07 -15.48
C SER A 196 -1.18 -5.34 -16.52
N VAL A 197 0.05 -4.99 -16.18
CA VAL A 197 1.20 -5.35 -17.02
C VAL A 197 1.36 -6.87 -17.10
N ALA A 198 1.92 -7.38 -18.21
CA ALA A 198 1.99 -8.83 -18.48
C ALA A 198 2.65 -9.65 -17.35
N GLN A 199 3.65 -9.07 -16.66
CA GLN A 199 4.35 -9.71 -15.56
C GLN A 199 3.50 -9.83 -14.27
N ARG A 200 2.33 -9.16 -14.22
CA ARG A 200 1.41 -9.06 -13.09
C ARG A 200 -0.03 -9.37 -13.47
N SER A 201 -0.25 -10.27 -14.42
CA SER A 201 -1.59 -10.67 -14.90
C SER A 201 -2.50 -11.25 -13.80
N ASP A 202 -1.92 -11.67 -12.67
CA ASP A 202 -2.64 -12.27 -11.55
C ASP A 202 -3.04 -11.23 -10.47
N GLU A 203 -3.11 -9.95 -10.83
CA GLU A 203 -3.55 -8.89 -9.90
C GLU A 203 -5.09 -8.86 -9.76
N TRP A 204 -5.51 -8.57 -8.53
CA TRP A 204 -6.91 -8.33 -8.16
C TRP A 204 -7.10 -6.90 -7.66
N LEU A 205 -8.10 -6.23 -8.20
CA LEU A 205 -8.52 -4.91 -7.74
C LEU A 205 -9.50 -5.06 -6.59
N GLY A 206 -9.16 -4.45 -5.45
CA GLY A 206 -10.00 -4.46 -4.25
C GLY A 206 -10.30 -3.06 -3.76
N LEU A 207 -11.58 -2.78 -3.48
CA LEU A 207 -12.01 -1.61 -2.72
C LEU A 207 -12.80 -2.07 -1.50
N PHE A 208 -12.23 -1.84 -0.33
CA PHE A 208 -12.81 -2.18 0.96
C PHE A 208 -13.17 -0.94 1.75
N ARG A 209 -14.24 -1.03 2.55
CA ARG A 209 -14.63 0.00 3.54
C ARG A 209 -14.54 -0.55 4.96
N THR A 210 -13.99 0.26 5.85
CA THR A 210 -14.04 -0.04 7.28
C THR A 210 -15.46 0.17 7.84
N PRO A 211 -15.85 -0.51 8.93
CA PRO A 211 -17.14 -0.29 9.57
C PRO A 211 -17.36 1.18 9.90
N THR A 212 -18.58 1.67 9.74
CA THR A 212 -19.00 2.99 10.25
C THR A 212 -19.27 2.93 11.75
N ALA A 213 -19.19 4.07 12.45
CA ALA A 213 -19.30 4.12 13.91
C ALA A 213 -20.62 3.53 14.49
N HIS A 214 -21.65 3.34 13.66
CA HIS A 214 -22.94 2.80 14.10
C HIS A 214 -22.99 1.27 14.29
N HIS A 215 -21.98 0.52 13.83
CA HIS A 215 -21.94 -0.95 13.96
C HIS A 215 -21.13 -1.46 15.15
N ARG A 216 -20.52 -0.59 15.97
CA ARG A 216 -19.74 -1.02 17.14
C ARG A 216 -20.55 -1.10 18.46
N SER A 217 -21.88 -1.00 18.41
CA SER A 217 -22.73 -0.94 19.62
C SER A 217 -23.69 -2.13 19.76
N ALA A 218 -23.30 -3.32 19.30
CA ALA A 218 -24.13 -4.52 19.47
C ALA A 218 -23.25 -5.77 19.60
N GLU A 219 -22.45 -5.84 20.69
CA GLU A 219 -22.03 -7.12 21.32
C GLU A 219 -21.73 -6.88 22.79
#